data_f2a032298b1e730991da7212a266f510
#
_entry.id   f2a032298b1e730991da7212a266f510
#
_cell.length_a   1.000
_cell.length_b   1.000
_cell.length_c   1.000
_cell.angle_alpha   90.00
_cell.angle_beta   90.00
_cell.angle_gamma   90.00
#
_symmetry.space_group_name_H-M   'P 1'
#
loop_
_entity.id
_entity.type
_entity.pdbx_description
1 polymer ?
#
loop_
_entity_poly.entity_id
_entity_poly.type
_entity_poly.pdbx_seq_one_letter_code
_entity_poly.pdbx_strand_id
1 'polypeptide(L)'
;MRIISGKYRGRQIHTPNNLPVRPTTDFAKESLFNILNNLVDFEDIGVLDLFAGTGNISYEFFSRGALQVTSVEIDSKCAAFIEKTSETMKADCITVFKSSVFTFLKHPYGNYDIIFADPPYDLENIESLPDLIFKSSFLKDDGWFILEHSKRHSFSKHPFFNQHRKYGNVNFSFFQKK
;
A
#
# COMPACT_ATOMS: atom_id res chain seq x y z
N MET A 1 6.73 4.16 -13.98
CA MET A 1 5.69 3.21 -13.55
C MET A 1 4.45 3.33 -14.42
N ARG A 2 3.64 2.29 -14.50
CA ARG A 2 2.48 2.23 -15.38
C ARG A 2 1.25 1.77 -14.57
N ILE A 3 0.09 2.36 -14.81
CA ILE A 3 -1.19 1.87 -14.25
C ILE A 3 -1.63 0.64 -15.03
N ILE A 4 -1.93 -0.45 -14.32
CA ILE A 4 -2.19 -1.77 -14.93
C ILE A 4 -3.67 -1.91 -15.35
N SER A 5 -4.60 -1.40 -14.54
CA SER A 5 -6.04 -1.60 -14.75
C SER A 5 -6.86 -0.39 -14.33
N GLY A 6 -8.19 -0.47 -14.51
CA GLY A 6 -9.14 0.58 -14.17
C GLY A 6 -9.22 1.72 -15.17
N LYS A 7 -9.81 2.83 -14.75
CA LYS A 7 -10.09 4.02 -15.57
C LYS A 7 -8.87 4.60 -16.28
N TYR A 8 -7.69 4.48 -15.67
CA TYR A 8 -6.44 5.04 -16.20
C TYR A 8 -5.46 3.98 -16.71
N ARG A 9 -5.96 2.78 -17.06
CA ARG A 9 -5.15 1.67 -17.59
C ARG A 9 -4.20 2.12 -18.69
N GLY A 10 -2.94 1.71 -18.59
CA GLY A 10 -1.88 2.01 -19.57
C GLY A 10 -1.21 3.35 -19.40
N ARG A 11 -1.73 4.23 -18.53
CA ARG A 11 -1.12 5.54 -18.26
C ARG A 11 0.28 5.38 -17.69
N GLN A 12 1.24 6.04 -18.31
CA GLN A 12 2.61 6.12 -17.83
C GLN A 12 2.75 7.30 -16.86
N ILE A 13 3.37 7.04 -15.72
CA ILE A 13 3.75 8.05 -14.73
C ILE A 13 5.28 8.10 -14.69
N HIS A 14 5.85 9.20 -15.14
CA HIS A 14 7.30 9.39 -15.20
C HIS A 14 7.83 9.82 -13.83
N THR A 15 8.56 8.94 -13.18
CA THR A 15 9.23 9.21 -11.91
C THR A 15 10.54 9.93 -12.16
N PRO A 16 10.82 11.06 -11.50
CA PRO A 16 12.13 11.70 -11.56
C PRO A 16 13.24 10.77 -11.07
N ASN A 17 14.39 10.79 -11.74
CA ASN A 17 15.53 9.92 -11.41
C ASN A 17 16.19 10.23 -10.05
N ASN A 18 15.86 11.35 -9.44
CA ASN A 18 16.42 11.83 -8.17
C ASN A 18 15.59 11.45 -6.95
N LEU A 19 14.57 10.60 -7.10
CA LEU A 19 13.81 10.05 -5.96
C LEU A 19 14.54 8.84 -5.37
N PRO A 20 14.60 8.75 -4.02
CA PRO A 20 15.40 7.72 -3.32
C PRO A 20 14.74 6.34 -3.28
N VAL A 21 13.67 6.12 -4.03
CA VAL A 21 12.86 4.90 -3.96
C VAL A 21 12.93 4.10 -5.26
N ARG A 22 12.89 2.78 -5.12
CA ARG A 22 12.77 1.85 -6.24
C ARG A 22 11.29 1.46 -6.38
N PRO A 23 10.64 1.77 -7.52
CA PRO A 23 9.24 1.40 -7.70
C PRO A 23 9.05 -0.12 -7.66
N THR A 24 7.97 -0.58 -7.04
CA THR A 24 7.47 -1.95 -7.18
C THR A 24 7.36 -2.29 -8.66
N THR A 25 7.84 -3.45 -9.06
CA THR A 25 7.80 -3.87 -10.47
C THR A 25 6.35 -4.04 -10.95
N ASP A 26 6.10 -3.76 -12.24
CA ASP A 26 4.78 -3.97 -12.84
C ASP A 26 4.29 -5.41 -12.62
N PHE A 27 5.19 -6.40 -12.69
CA PHE A 27 4.87 -7.81 -12.46
C PHE A 27 4.38 -8.09 -11.04
N ALA A 28 5.09 -7.59 -10.01
CA ALA A 28 4.70 -7.77 -8.62
C ALA A 28 3.37 -7.06 -8.33
N LYS A 29 3.20 -5.84 -8.82
CA LYS A 29 1.96 -5.08 -8.70
C LYS A 29 0.78 -5.79 -9.36
N GLU A 30 0.92 -6.24 -10.61
CA GLU A 30 -0.12 -6.99 -11.32
C GLU A 30 -0.50 -8.26 -10.56
N SER A 31 0.50 -8.99 -10.04
CA SER A 31 0.27 -10.19 -9.24
C SER A 31 -0.49 -9.91 -7.94
N LEU A 32 -0.14 -8.84 -7.24
CA LEU A 32 -0.85 -8.38 -6.04
C LEU A 32 -2.32 -8.09 -6.35
N PHE A 33 -2.57 -7.27 -7.36
CA PHE A 33 -3.93 -6.85 -7.71
C PHE A 33 -4.78 -7.97 -8.30
N ASN A 34 -4.18 -9.00 -8.92
CA ASN A 34 -4.88 -10.21 -9.34
C ASN A 34 -5.40 -11.02 -8.14
N ILE A 35 -4.67 -11.02 -7.01
CA ILE A 35 -5.18 -11.63 -5.76
C ILE A 35 -6.30 -10.76 -5.20
N LEU A 36 -6.09 -9.45 -5.08
CA LEU A 36 -7.05 -8.53 -4.50
C LEU A 36 -8.39 -8.51 -5.25
N ASN A 37 -8.40 -8.71 -6.57
CA ASN A 37 -9.62 -8.86 -7.39
C ASN A 37 -10.55 -10.00 -6.90
N ASN A 38 -10.00 -11.01 -6.22
CA ASN A 38 -10.78 -12.12 -5.68
C ASN A 38 -11.16 -11.93 -4.20
N LEU A 39 -10.66 -10.88 -3.55
CA LEU A 39 -10.86 -10.65 -2.12
C LEU A 39 -11.77 -9.46 -1.85
N VAL A 40 -11.77 -8.45 -2.73
CA VAL A 40 -12.51 -7.21 -2.54
C VAL A 40 -13.07 -6.70 -3.87
N ASP A 41 -14.19 -5.99 -3.78
CA ASP A 41 -14.61 -5.08 -4.83
C ASP A 41 -13.87 -3.76 -4.59
N PHE A 42 -13.24 -3.21 -5.63
CA PHE A 42 -12.46 -1.98 -5.49
C PHE A 42 -13.32 -0.72 -5.41
N GLU A 43 -14.56 -0.78 -5.87
CA GLU A 43 -15.48 0.32 -5.74
C GLU A 43 -15.86 0.48 -4.26
N ASP A 44 -15.92 1.73 -3.81
CA ASP A 44 -16.34 2.12 -2.45
C ASP A 44 -15.42 1.72 -1.27
N ILE A 45 -14.21 1.19 -1.54
CA ILE A 45 -13.28 0.86 -0.46
C ILE A 45 -12.38 2.04 -0.06
N GLY A 46 -12.03 2.07 1.23
CA GLY A 46 -10.97 2.91 1.78
C GLY A 46 -9.65 2.14 1.86
N VAL A 47 -8.56 2.76 1.39
CA VAL A 47 -7.23 2.16 1.33
C VAL A 47 -6.22 3.02 2.08
N LEU A 48 -5.36 2.38 2.87
CA LEU A 48 -4.19 2.99 3.49
C LEU A 48 -2.92 2.38 2.89
N ASP A 49 -2.14 3.20 2.20
CA ASP A 49 -0.86 2.85 1.59
C ASP A 49 0.28 3.37 2.47
N LEU A 50 0.84 2.48 3.26
CA LEU A 50 1.96 2.75 4.16
C LEU A 50 3.29 2.55 3.43
N PHE A 51 4.23 3.48 3.62
CA PHE A 51 5.49 3.54 2.86
C PHE A 51 5.24 3.75 1.35
N ALA A 52 4.38 4.71 1.01
CA ALA A 52 3.82 4.87 -0.33
C ALA A 52 4.86 5.14 -1.44
N GLY A 53 6.08 5.56 -1.09
CA GLY A 53 7.14 5.84 -2.05
C GLY A 53 6.71 6.85 -3.10
N THR A 54 6.66 6.43 -4.36
CA THR A 54 6.17 7.26 -5.47
C THR A 54 4.67 7.16 -5.73
N GLY A 55 3.91 6.47 -4.88
CA GLY A 55 2.46 6.32 -5.00
C GLY A 55 2.00 5.25 -6.00
N ASN A 56 2.89 4.35 -6.41
CA ASN A 56 2.58 3.34 -7.44
C ASN A 56 1.37 2.46 -7.11
N ILE A 57 1.20 2.09 -5.84
CA ILE A 57 0.07 1.30 -5.34
C ILE A 57 -1.16 2.19 -5.16
N SER A 58 -0.98 3.40 -4.62
CA SER A 58 -2.06 4.38 -4.43
C SER A 58 -2.77 4.70 -5.75
N TYR A 59 -2.02 4.96 -6.84
CA TYR A 59 -2.63 5.25 -8.15
C TYR A 59 -3.33 4.05 -8.76
N GLU A 60 -2.87 2.84 -8.50
CA GLU A 60 -3.52 1.63 -8.98
C GLU A 60 -4.89 1.46 -8.31
N PHE A 61 -4.98 1.66 -6.98
CA PHE A 61 -6.26 1.65 -6.25
C PHE A 61 -7.21 2.74 -6.76
N PHE A 62 -6.72 3.97 -6.89
CA PHE A 62 -7.51 5.06 -7.48
C PHE A 62 -8.05 4.72 -8.86
N SER A 63 -7.20 4.17 -9.74
CA SER A 63 -7.60 3.82 -11.10
C SER A 63 -8.69 2.74 -11.15
N ARG A 64 -8.73 1.88 -10.13
CA ARG A 64 -9.72 0.79 -9.98
C ARG A 64 -11.00 1.20 -9.28
N GLY A 65 -11.11 2.46 -8.82
CA GLY A 65 -12.35 3.00 -8.27
C GLY A 65 -12.40 3.13 -6.75
N ALA A 66 -11.27 2.97 -6.03
CA ALA A 66 -11.24 3.18 -4.59
C ALA A 66 -11.81 4.55 -4.21
N LEU A 67 -12.70 4.57 -3.21
CA LEU A 67 -13.39 5.77 -2.74
C LEU A 67 -12.44 6.72 -2.02
N GLN A 68 -11.50 6.16 -1.27
CA GLN A 68 -10.49 6.90 -0.52
C GLN A 68 -9.16 6.15 -0.55
N VAL A 69 -8.07 6.87 -0.80
CA VAL A 69 -6.71 6.37 -0.68
C VAL A 69 -5.90 7.32 0.18
N THR A 70 -5.39 6.82 1.29
CA THR A 70 -4.48 7.57 2.17
C THR A 70 -3.07 7.05 1.97
N SER A 71 -2.16 7.91 1.49
CA SER A 71 -0.76 7.59 1.27
C SER A 71 0.10 8.18 2.38
N VAL A 72 0.89 7.35 3.07
CA VAL A 72 1.82 7.79 4.12
C VAL A 72 3.24 7.61 3.61
N GLU A 73 3.99 8.73 3.56
CA GLU A 73 5.36 8.75 3.05
C GLU A 73 6.21 9.70 3.88
N ILE A 74 7.42 9.26 4.27
CA ILE A 74 8.33 10.05 5.10
C ILE A 74 9.19 11.00 4.26
N ASP A 75 9.58 10.59 3.04
CA ASP A 75 10.41 11.41 2.17
C ASP A 75 9.60 12.55 1.56
N SER A 76 10.06 13.77 1.76
CA SER A 76 9.34 14.97 1.31
C SER A 76 9.22 15.10 -0.20
N LYS A 77 10.22 14.59 -0.95
CA LYS A 77 10.20 14.65 -2.42
C LYS A 77 9.21 13.62 -2.99
N CYS A 78 9.16 12.45 -2.37
CA CYS A 78 8.19 11.42 -2.72
C CYS A 78 6.76 11.87 -2.40
N ALA A 79 6.51 12.41 -1.21
CA ALA A 79 5.21 12.94 -0.82
C ALA A 79 4.74 14.05 -1.79
N ALA A 80 5.58 15.05 -2.06
CA ALA A 80 5.28 16.12 -3.03
C ALA A 80 5.05 15.58 -4.45
N PHE A 81 5.76 14.51 -4.84
CA PHE A 81 5.53 13.86 -6.13
C PHE A 81 4.17 13.19 -6.20
N ILE A 82 3.73 12.52 -5.11
CA ILE A 82 2.39 11.93 -5.05
C ILE A 82 1.33 13.03 -5.16
N GLU A 83 1.43 14.11 -4.37
CA GLU A 83 0.49 15.24 -4.40
C GLU A 83 0.36 15.82 -5.81
N LYS A 84 1.48 16.21 -6.43
CA LYS A 84 1.48 16.78 -7.78
C LYS A 84 0.91 15.83 -8.84
N THR A 85 1.21 14.54 -8.73
CA THR A 85 0.71 13.54 -9.67
C THR A 85 -0.80 13.35 -9.49
N SER A 86 -1.27 13.31 -8.25
CA SER A 86 -2.71 13.21 -7.92
C SER A 86 -3.49 14.41 -8.46
N GLU A 87 -2.99 15.62 -8.30
CA GLU A 87 -3.58 16.83 -8.91
C GLU A 87 -3.66 16.73 -10.43
N THR A 88 -2.55 16.33 -11.09
CA THR A 88 -2.49 16.16 -12.56
C THR A 88 -3.48 15.11 -13.05
N MET A 89 -3.73 14.09 -12.25
CA MET A 89 -4.66 12.99 -12.57
C MET A 89 -6.09 13.29 -12.15
N LYS A 90 -6.34 14.39 -11.43
CA LYS A 90 -7.62 14.69 -10.77
C LYS A 90 -8.05 13.53 -9.87
N ALA A 91 -7.10 13.03 -9.09
CA ALA A 91 -7.28 11.93 -8.16
C ALA A 91 -7.63 12.48 -6.76
N ASP A 92 -8.76 13.18 -6.66
CA ASP A 92 -9.19 13.91 -5.46
C ASP A 92 -9.42 12.98 -4.24
N CYS A 93 -9.54 11.68 -4.48
CA CYS A 93 -9.66 10.67 -3.42
C CYS A 93 -8.31 10.29 -2.78
N ILE A 94 -7.17 10.74 -3.33
CA ILE A 94 -5.85 10.48 -2.75
C ILE A 94 -5.47 11.61 -1.81
N THR A 95 -5.26 11.27 -0.54
CA THR A 95 -4.73 12.19 0.49
C THR A 95 -3.34 11.74 0.90
N VAL A 96 -2.38 12.66 0.94
CA VAL A 96 -0.98 12.37 1.28
C VAL A 96 -0.63 12.88 2.66
N PHE A 97 -0.04 12.03 3.49
CA PHE A 97 0.52 12.38 4.79
C PHE A 97 2.04 12.23 4.76
N LYS A 98 2.73 13.37 4.84
CA LYS A 98 4.18 13.38 5.05
C LYS A 98 4.49 13.07 6.50
N SER A 99 4.70 11.80 6.81
CA SER A 99 4.95 11.32 8.18
C SER A 99 5.69 9.99 8.14
N SER A 100 6.39 9.65 9.23
CA SER A 100 6.76 8.26 9.43
C SER A 100 5.51 7.42 9.72
N VAL A 101 5.49 6.19 9.22
CA VAL A 101 4.39 5.24 9.46
C VAL A 101 4.14 5.05 10.95
N PHE A 102 5.20 4.90 11.75
CA PHE A 102 5.08 4.71 13.20
C PHE A 102 4.51 5.94 13.93
N THR A 103 4.75 7.14 13.42
CA THR A 103 4.14 8.37 13.96
C THR A 103 2.68 8.47 13.54
N PHE A 104 2.38 8.19 12.27
CA PHE A 104 1.02 8.21 11.73
C PHE A 104 0.11 7.23 12.48
N LEU A 105 0.58 6.02 12.73
CA LEU A 105 -0.20 4.97 13.41
C LEU A 105 -0.50 5.27 14.89
N LYS A 106 0.12 6.28 15.51
CA LYS A 106 -0.21 6.72 16.88
C LYS A 106 -1.45 7.61 16.94
N HIS A 107 -1.86 8.20 15.81
CA HIS A 107 -2.96 9.16 15.78
C HIS A 107 -4.10 8.57 14.94
N PRO A 108 -5.29 8.31 15.51
CA PRO A 108 -6.41 7.73 14.76
C PRO A 108 -6.79 8.62 13.58
N TYR A 109 -6.74 8.06 12.39
CA TYR A 109 -7.17 8.73 11.17
C TYR A 109 -7.79 7.72 10.21
N GLY A 110 -9.10 7.72 10.11
CA GLY A 110 -9.84 6.83 9.22
C GLY A 110 -9.94 5.39 9.70
N ASN A 111 -10.61 4.60 8.88
CA ASN A 111 -10.83 3.17 9.06
C ASN A 111 -10.92 2.55 7.66
N TYR A 112 -10.09 1.58 7.35
CA TYR A 112 -9.79 1.16 5.98
C TYR A 112 -10.16 -0.31 5.75
N ASP A 113 -10.59 -0.59 4.53
CA ASP A 113 -10.87 -1.95 4.05
C ASP A 113 -9.56 -2.68 3.71
N ILE A 114 -8.58 -1.93 3.19
CA ILE A 114 -7.25 -2.44 2.87
C ILE A 114 -6.19 -1.55 3.49
N ILE A 115 -5.21 -2.18 4.15
CA ILE A 115 -3.94 -1.55 4.51
C ILE A 115 -2.83 -2.29 3.76
N PHE A 116 -2.05 -1.57 2.98
CA PHE A 116 -0.87 -2.08 2.29
C PHE A 116 0.40 -1.46 2.88
N ALA A 117 1.45 -2.24 3.03
CA ALA A 117 2.76 -1.77 3.48
C ALA A 117 3.87 -2.43 2.66
N ASP A 118 4.75 -1.60 2.09
CA ASP A 118 6.01 -2.00 1.43
C ASP A 118 7.19 -1.27 2.09
N PRO A 119 7.57 -1.70 3.31
CA PRO A 119 8.64 -1.04 4.05
C PRO A 119 10.00 -1.28 3.38
N PRO A 120 11.00 -0.39 3.61
CA PRO A 120 12.39 -0.65 3.24
C PRO A 120 12.86 -1.99 3.78
N TYR A 121 13.66 -2.73 3.01
CA TYR A 121 14.11 -4.08 3.38
C TYR A 121 15.02 -4.14 4.61
N ASP A 122 15.57 -3.01 5.00
CA ASP A 122 16.40 -2.79 6.19
C ASP A 122 15.61 -2.20 7.36
N LEU A 123 14.28 -2.11 7.25
CA LEU A 123 13.45 -1.64 8.35
C LEU A 123 13.62 -2.56 9.56
N GLU A 124 14.15 -1.99 10.64
CA GLU A 124 14.18 -2.67 11.93
C GLU A 124 12.76 -2.90 12.43
N ASN A 125 12.52 -4.06 13.04
CA ASN A 125 11.24 -4.44 13.65
C ASN A 125 10.05 -4.54 12.68
N ILE A 126 10.28 -4.91 11.42
CA ILE A 126 9.19 -5.18 10.46
C ILE A 126 8.18 -6.19 11.02
N GLU A 127 8.64 -7.12 11.86
CA GLU A 127 7.82 -8.15 12.51
C GLU A 127 6.75 -7.57 13.43
N SER A 128 6.93 -6.34 13.91
CA SER A 128 5.94 -5.66 14.77
C SER A 128 4.81 -5.00 14.00
N LEU A 129 4.94 -4.80 12.68
CA LEU A 129 3.92 -4.10 11.88
C LEU A 129 2.53 -4.77 11.94
N PRO A 130 2.40 -6.09 11.80
CA PRO A 130 1.09 -6.73 11.92
C PRO A 130 0.44 -6.44 13.28
N ASP A 131 1.19 -6.59 14.37
CA ASP A 131 0.67 -6.30 15.71
C ASP A 131 0.22 -4.84 15.88
N LEU A 132 0.98 -3.88 15.34
CA LEU A 132 0.62 -2.46 15.38
C LEU A 132 -0.67 -2.19 14.62
N ILE A 133 -0.83 -2.77 13.44
CA ILE A 133 -2.04 -2.61 12.62
C ILE A 133 -3.25 -3.22 13.33
N PHE A 134 -3.16 -4.46 13.83
CA PHE A 134 -4.29 -5.14 14.46
C PHE A 134 -4.66 -4.61 15.86
N LYS A 135 -3.74 -3.92 16.53
CA LYS A 135 -4.02 -3.18 17.79
C LYS A 135 -4.59 -1.80 17.53
N SER A 136 -4.47 -1.28 16.33
CA SER A 136 -5.01 0.03 15.93
C SER A 136 -6.47 -0.07 15.51
N SER A 137 -7.12 1.09 15.38
CA SER A 137 -8.47 1.20 14.81
C SER A 137 -8.48 1.43 13.29
N PHE A 138 -7.31 1.36 12.64
CA PHE A 138 -7.20 1.67 11.21
C PHE A 138 -7.78 0.61 10.29
N LEU A 139 -7.74 -0.67 10.69
CA LEU A 139 -8.26 -1.76 9.86
C LEU A 139 -9.68 -2.13 10.29
N LYS A 140 -10.61 -2.13 9.34
CA LYS A 140 -11.97 -2.64 9.55
C LYS A 140 -11.96 -4.12 9.94
N ASP A 141 -13.04 -4.61 10.56
CA ASP A 141 -13.10 -5.99 11.05
C ASP A 141 -12.92 -7.03 9.94
N ASP A 142 -13.52 -6.82 8.76
CA ASP A 142 -13.34 -7.69 7.59
C ASP A 142 -12.21 -7.22 6.66
N GLY A 143 -11.41 -6.24 7.10
CA GLY A 143 -10.35 -5.64 6.31
C GLY A 143 -9.13 -6.54 6.14
N TRP A 144 -8.36 -6.24 5.11
CA TRP A 144 -7.12 -6.94 4.79
C TRP A 144 -5.90 -6.06 5.06
N PHE A 145 -4.93 -6.63 5.78
CA PHE A 145 -3.58 -6.07 5.84
C PHE A 145 -2.66 -6.89 4.95
N ILE A 146 -1.95 -6.22 4.05
CA ILE A 146 -0.98 -6.82 3.14
C ILE A 146 0.39 -6.23 3.40
N LEU A 147 1.37 -7.09 3.68
CA LEU A 147 2.75 -6.70 3.93
C LEU A 147 3.67 -7.29 2.86
N GLU A 148 4.33 -6.41 2.09
CA GLU A 148 5.45 -6.77 1.24
C GLU A 148 6.71 -6.91 2.12
N HIS A 149 7.50 -7.97 1.89
CA HIS A 149 8.72 -8.20 2.67
C HIS A 149 9.73 -9.06 1.91
N SER A 150 10.97 -9.06 2.39
CA SER A 150 12.00 -9.95 1.88
C SER A 150 11.78 -11.40 2.34
N LYS A 151 12.41 -12.36 1.65
CA LYS A 151 12.38 -13.79 2.02
C LYS A 151 12.94 -14.12 3.42
N ARG A 152 13.56 -13.14 4.09
CA ARG A 152 14.17 -13.32 5.43
C ARG A 152 13.11 -13.36 6.53
N HIS A 153 11.91 -12.83 6.27
CA HIS A 153 10.85 -12.72 7.25
C HIS A 153 9.75 -13.75 6.98
N SER A 154 9.17 -14.28 8.04
CA SER A 154 8.02 -15.18 7.98
C SER A 154 7.00 -14.80 9.04
N PHE A 155 5.76 -14.64 8.61
CA PHE A 155 4.65 -14.22 9.46
C PHE A 155 3.62 -15.34 9.70
N SER A 156 3.92 -16.58 9.29
CA SER A 156 3.00 -17.72 9.35
C SER A 156 2.50 -18.08 10.76
N LYS A 157 3.20 -17.61 11.80
CA LYS A 157 2.81 -17.84 13.21
C LYS A 157 1.94 -16.71 13.79
N HIS A 158 1.71 -15.62 13.04
CA HIS A 158 0.88 -14.51 13.52
C HIS A 158 -0.59 -14.94 13.59
N PRO A 159 -1.36 -14.60 14.66
CA PRO A 159 -2.75 -15.06 14.84
C PRO A 159 -3.68 -14.73 13.68
N PHE A 160 -3.48 -13.59 13.04
CA PHE A 160 -4.29 -13.11 11.91
C PHE A 160 -3.67 -13.41 10.54
N PHE A 161 -2.58 -14.20 10.48
CA PHE A 161 -2.02 -14.62 9.21
C PHE A 161 -3.02 -15.47 8.43
N ASN A 162 -3.21 -15.13 7.16
CA ASN A 162 -4.12 -15.83 6.25
C ASN A 162 -3.34 -16.63 5.20
N GLN A 163 -2.52 -15.95 4.40
CA GLN A 163 -1.76 -16.58 3.33
C GLN A 163 -0.48 -15.83 3.00
N HIS A 164 0.45 -16.54 2.34
CA HIS A 164 1.68 -15.99 1.78
C HIS A 164 1.72 -16.24 0.29
N ARG A 165 2.19 -15.26 -0.47
CA ARG A 165 2.42 -15.35 -1.93
C ARG A 165 3.81 -14.85 -2.26
N LYS A 166 4.47 -15.54 -3.20
CA LYS A 166 5.81 -15.18 -3.67
C LYS A 166 5.80 -14.96 -5.17
N TYR A 167 6.36 -13.83 -5.60
CA TYR A 167 6.50 -13.44 -7.00
C TYR A 167 7.93 -12.95 -7.25
N GLY A 168 8.75 -13.84 -7.83
CA GLY A 168 10.18 -13.59 -7.96
C GLY A 168 10.86 -13.40 -6.60
N ASN A 169 11.40 -12.21 -6.35
CA ASN A 169 12.02 -11.85 -5.06
C ASN A 169 11.06 -11.14 -4.10
N VAL A 170 9.85 -10.84 -4.54
CA VAL A 170 8.82 -10.16 -3.75
C VAL A 170 7.98 -11.20 -3.01
N ASN A 171 7.71 -10.96 -1.74
CA ASN A 171 6.86 -11.79 -0.91
C ASN A 171 5.75 -10.92 -0.33
N PHE A 172 4.51 -11.38 -0.41
CA PHE A 172 3.36 -10.76 0.23
C PHE A 172 2.80 -11.69 1.30
N SER A 173 2.67 -11.19 2.52
CA SER A 173 1.89 -11.82 3.58
C SER A 173 0.57 -11.10 3.73
N PHE A 174 -0.52 -11.86 3.72
CA PHE A 174 -1.89 -11.36 3.86
C PHE A 174 -2.39 -11.73 5.24
N PHE A 175 -3.06 -10.78 5.89
CA PHE A 175 -3.61 -10.93 7.22
C PHE A 175 -5.05 -10.45 7.24
N GLN A 176 -5.90 -11.12 8.02
CA GLN A 176 -7.30 -10.76 8.23
C GLN A 176 -7.76 -11.21 9.62
N LYS A 177 -8.58 -10.41 10.31
CA LYS A 177 -9.28 -10.90 11.50
C LYS A 177 -10.23 -12.01 11.08
N LYS A 178 -10.25 -13.10 11.84
CA LYS A 178 -11.19 -14.21 11.64
C LYS A 178 -12.41 -13.97 12.51
#